data_10e03de75f7061f7fab4cc771ab25ae4
#
_entry.id   10e03de75f7061f7fab4cc771ab25ae4
#
_cell.length_a   1.000
_cell.length_b   1.000
_cell.length_c   1.000
_cell.angle_alpha   90.00
_cell.angle_beta   90.00
_cell.angle_gamma   90.00
#
_symmetry.space_group_name_H-M   'P 1'
#
loop_
_entity.id
_entity.type
_entity.pdbx_description
1 polymer ?
#
loop_
_entity_poly.entity_id
_entity_poly.type
_entity_poly.pdbx_seq_one_letter_code
_entity_poly.pdbx_strand_id
1 'polypeptide(L)'
;MHDDVIDTRLLEAFAAVMSAGSITGAARLLGRSQPVVTRQIQDLEADVGYPLLCRNGPRISPTAKGILFHAEVERLLLGLKHIRQRAAAIGAGALPVLSLAAIPALAAGFVPLALAALDRELLPRQIHVQALSAENVVQSVLAQSVDFGLASLPVQHPGLDVQWVCEVPCVACLAIDDPLAKRKVIRLKDLDGRRLLTMANPYRLRRRVEAALERAGVIPAEVISTNASLTAIAMAKQSLGIAIVEPVLTSSLPVDGVVTRRLDVSIPFLFAALSPTGRELTPTVAALNDALRAAVTLMPGARLHSGAAALPELASDADELERAET
;
A
#
# COMPACT_ATOMS: atom_id res chain seq x y z
N MET A 1 -35.51 -15.63 -10.90
CA MET A 1 -34.25 -14.95 -11.24
C MET A 1 -33.90 -14.20 -9.96
N HIS A 2 -33.12 -14.84 -9.05
CA HIS A 2 -32.61 -14.14 -7.87
C HIS A 2 -31.62 -13.10 -8.39
N ASP A 3 -31.82 -11.86 -7.93
CA ASP A 3 -30.87 -10.78 -8.19
C ASP A 3 -29.53 -11.18 -7.55
N ASP A 4 -28.52 -11.45 -8.38
CA ASP A 4 -27.15 -11.81 -7.93
C ASP A 4 -26.39 -10.62 -7.29
N VAL A 5 -27.09 -9.52 -6.97
CA VAL A 5 -26.50 -8.28 -6.46
C VAL A 5 -26.92 -8.05 -5.01
N ILE A 6 -25.95 -8.09 -4.10
CA ILE A 6 -26.15 -7.77 -2.68
C ILE A 6 -26.57 -6.29 -2.53
N ASP A 7 -27.64 -6.01 -1.77
CA ASP A 7 -28.07 -4.64 -1.48
C ASP A 7 -26.97 -3.89 -0.70
N THR A 8 -26.51 -2.77 -1.26
CA THR A 8 -25.47 -1.92 -0.65
C THR A 8 -25.83 -1.43 0.75
N ARG A 9 -27.13 -1.30 1.08
CA ARG A 9 -27.59 -0.91 2.42
C ARG A 9 -27.30 -1.98 3.47
N LEU A 10 -27.26 -3.25 3.10
CA LEU A 10 -26.89 -4.37 3.98
C LEU A 10 -25.37 -4.31 4.25
N LEU A 11 -24.58 -4.03 3.22
CA LEU A 11 -23.14 -3.88 3.33
C LEU A 11 -22.75 -2.66 4.19
N GLU A 12 -23.44 -1.52 4.02
CA GLU A 12 -23.29 -0.34 4.89
C GLU A 12 -23.59 -0.66 6.36
N ALA A 13 -24.68 -1.41 6.62
CA ALA A 13 -25.04 -1.82 7.96
C ALA A 13 -23.97 -2.70 8.60
N PHE A 14 -23.44 -3.65 7.85
CA PHE A 14 -22.38 -4.54 8.32
C PHE A 14 -21.07 -3.76 8.61
N ALA A 15 -20.61 -2.91 7.70
CA ALA A 15 -19.43 -2.07 7.92
C ALA A 15 -19.60 -1.17 9.16
N ALA A 16 -20.78 -0.58 9.36
CA ALA A 16 -21.07 0.22 10.55
C ALA A 16 -21.02 -0.60 11.84
N VAL A 17 -21.50 -1.86 11.84
CA VAL A 17 -21.40 -2.76 13.01
C VAL A 17 -19.96 -3.13 13.30
N MET A 18 -19.17 -3.43 12.29
CA MET A 18 -17.74 -3.73 12.42
C MET A 18 -16.97 -2.54 13.01
N SER A 19 -17.26 -1.33 12.53
CA SER A 19 -16.62 -0.09 13.01
C SER A 19 -17.04 0.28 14.44
N ALA A 20 -18.34 0.14 14.78
CA ALA A 20 -18.88 0.53 16.07
C ALA A 20 -18.74 -0.54 17.17
N GLY A 21 -18.43 -1.79 16.82
CA GLY A 21 -18.35 -2.93 17.74
C GLY A 21 -19.72 -3.33 18.37
N SER A 22 -20.81 -2.70 17.93
CA SER A 22 -22.17 -2.99 18.46
C SER A 22 -23.28 -2.56 17.50
N ILE A 23 -24.41 -3.28 17.52
CA ILE A 23 -25.62 -2.91 16.73
C ILE A 23 -26.15 -1.52 17.12
N THR A 24 -26.14 -1.22 18.40
CA THR A 24 -26.61 0.09 18.88
C THR A 24 -25.73 1.24 18.41
N GLY A 25 -24.39 1.02 18.42
CA GLY A 25 -23.44 1.99 17.89
C GLY A 25 -23.62 2.19 16.39
N ALA A 26 -23.77 1.10 15.62
CA ALA A 26 -24.03 1.15 14.19
C ALA A 26 -25.36 1.88 13.87
N ALA A 27 -26.41 1.60 14.63
CA ALA A 27 -27.69 2.28 14.47
C ALA A 27 -27.58 3.79 14.61
N ARG A 28 -26.81 4.27 15.59
CA ARG A 28 -26.51 5.70 15.77
C ARG A 28 -25.71 6.27 14.60
N LEU A 29 -24.65 5.58 14.15
CA LEU A 29 -23.82 6.00 13.02
C LEU A 29 -24.63 6.16 11.72
N LEU A 30 -25.60 5.26 11.51
CA LEU A 30 -26.43 5.24 10.30
C LEU A 30 -27.70 6.08 10.40
N GLY A 31 -28.01 6.65 11.58
CA GLY A 31 -29.28 7.35 11.81
C GLY A 31 -30.51 6.42 11.67
N ARG A 32 -30.35 5.13 12.00
CA ARG A 32 -31.39 4.08 11.88
C ARG A 32 -31.74 3.51 13.26
N SER A 33 -32.88 2.82 13.38
CA SER A 33 -33.21 2.12 14.62
C SER A 33 -32.46 0.78 14.73
N GLN A 34 -32.18 0.36 15.97
CA GLN A 34 -31.50 -0.92 16.25
C GLN A 34 -32.19 -2.15 15.60
N PRO A 35 -33.53 -2.28 15.63
CA PRO A 35 -34.22 -3.40 14.94
C PRO A 35 -33.94 -3.43 13.44
N VAL A 36 -33.88 -2.26 12.80
CA VAL A 36 -33.58 -2.16 11.36
C VAL A 36 -32.18 -2.68 11.05
N VAL A 37 -31.18 -2.24 11.82
CA VAL A 37 -29.79 -2.71 11.63
C VAL A 37 -29.68 -4.20 11.90
N THR A 38 -30.36 -4.71 12.96
CA THR A 38 -30.38 -6.15 13.27
C THR A 38 -30.91 -6.96 12.09
N ARG A 39 -32.02 -6.51 11.51
CA ARG A 39 -32.62 -7.18 10.37
C ARG A 39 -31.71 -7.13 9.15
N GLN A 40 -31.08 -5.99 8.86
CA GLN A 40 -30.15 -5.86 7.75
C GLN A 40 -28.95 -6.81 7.86
N ILE A 41 -28.42 -7.03 9.07
CA ILE A 41 -27.36 -8.03 9.29
C ILE A 41 -27.88 -9.45 9.05
N GLN A 42 -29.08 -9.78 9.52
CA GLN A 42 -29.69 -11.09 9.30
C GLN A 42 -29.95 -11.37 7.82
N ASP A 43 -30.47 -10.36 7.10
CA ASP A 43 -30.72 -10.44 5.67
C ASP A 43 -29.39 -10.63 4.90
N LEU A 44 -28.32 -9.92 5.30
CA LEU A 44 -27.00 -10.09 4.70
C LEU A 44 -26.40 -11.48 4.96
N GLU A 45 -26.49 -11.99 6.20
CA GLU A 45 -26.00 -13.34 6.54
C GLU A 45 -26.78 -14.43 5.79
N ALA A 46 -28.10 -14.22 5.57
CA ALA A 46 -28.91 -15.12 4.75
C ALA A 46 -28.50 -15.08 3.27
N ASP A 47 -28.19 -13.90 2.73
CA ASP A 47 -27.80 -13.68 1.35
C ASP A 47 -26.42 -14.31 1.05
N VAL A 48 -25.43 -14.10 1.92
CA VAL A 48 -24.09 -14.69 1.75
C VAL A 48 -24.01 -16.16 2.18
N GLY A 49 -24.99 -16.69 2.92
CA GLY A 49 -25.11 -18.10 3.30
C GLY A 49 -24.24 -18.54 4.49
N TYR A 50 -23.67 -17.60 5.25
CA TYR A 50 -22.90 -17.92 6.48
C TYR A 50 -22.93 -16.77 7.49
N PRO A 51 -22.74 -17.08 8.80
CA PRO A 51 -22.72 -16.05 9.84
C PRO A 51 -21.47 -15.17 9.71
N LEU A 52 -21.68 -13.85 9.75
CA LEU A 52 -20.64 -12.84 9.73
C LEU A 52 -20.27 -12.38 11.14
N LEU A 53 -21.24 -12.46 12.08
CA LEU A 53 -21.10 -11.99 13.44
C LEU A 53 -21.43 -13.10 14.44
N CYS A 54 -20.70 -13.17 15.56
CA CYS A 54 -20.99 -14.00 16.72
C CYS A 54 -21.61 -13.15 17.83
N ARG A 55 -22.64 -13.66 18.47
CA ARG A 55 -23.26 -13.04 19.67
C ARG A 55 -22.72 -13.69 20.92
N ASN A 56 -21.86 -12.98 21.64
CA ASN A 56 -21.36 -13.39 22.95
C ASN A 56 -22.01 -12.49 24.03
N GLY A 57 -23.29 -12.79 24.37
CA GLY A 57 -24.07 -11.94 25.27
C GLY A 57 -24.38 -10.58 24.66
N PRO A 58 -24.13 -9.46 25.39
CA PRO A 58 -24.39 -8.10 24.88
C PRO A 58 -23.31 -7.60 23.87
N ARG A 59 -22.22 -8.32 23.70
CA ARG A 59 -21.14 -7.97 22.77
C ARG A 59 -21.24 -8.75 21.48
N ILE A 60 -20.94 -8.07 20.38
CA ILE A 60 -20.87 -8.65 19.05
C ILE A 60 -19.38 -8.70 18.66
N SER A 61 -18.95 -9.85 18.18
CA SER A 61 -17.62 -10.04 17.60
C SER A 61 -17.75 -10.61 16.19
N PRO A 62 -16.86 -10.24 15.26
CA PRO A 62 -16.88 -10.83 13.92
C PRO A 62 -16.44 -12.30 13.96
N THR A 63 -16.98 -13.10 13.05
CA THR A 63 -16.45 -14.44 12.73
C THR A 63 -15.17 -14.29 11.89
N ALA A 64 -14.40 -15.36 11.74
CA ALA A 64 -13.25 -15.36 10.81
C ALA A 64 -13.68 -15.03 9.37
N LYS A 65 -14.84 -15.56 8.92
CA LYS A 65 -15.43 -15.23 7.62
C LYS A 65 -15.89 -13.77 7.57
N GLY A 66 -16.44 -13.23 8.67
CA GLY A 66 -16.85 -11.84 8.78
C GLY A 66 -15.68 -10.86 8.63
N ILE A 67 -14.51 -11.16 9.20
CA ILE A 67 -13.32 -10.35 9.03
C ILE A 67 -12.87 -10.30 7.58
N LEU A 68 -12.83 -11.45 6.90
CA LEU A 68 -12.46 -11.53 5.49
C LEU A 68 -13.48 -10.80 4.61
N PHE A 69 -14.77 -11.01 4.85
CA PHE A 69 -15.85 -10.36 4.10
C PHE A 69 -15.85 -8.84 4.31
N HIS A 70 -15.54 -8.37 5.53
CA HIS A 70 -15.45 -6.93 5.83
C HIS A 70 -14.43 -6.21 4.95
N ALA A 71 -13.28 -6.82 4.68
CA ALA A 71 -12.26 -6.24 3.80
C ALA A 71 -12.78 -6.02 2.36
N GLU A 72 -13.64 -6.94 1.85
CA GLU A 72 -14.29 -6.79 0.55
C GLU A 72 -15.34 -5.67 0.58
N VAL A 73 -16.15 -5.63 1.65
CA VAL A 73 -17.18 -4.61 1.84
C VAL A 73 -16.58 -3.20 1.93
N GLU A 74 -15.53 -3.02 2.70
CA GLU A 74 -14.83 -1.72 2.79
C GLU A 74 -14.34 -1.24 1.42
N ARG A 75 -13.76 -2.13 0.61
CA ARG A 75 -13.32 -1.81 -0.75
C ARG A 75 -14.47 -1.33 -1.64
N LEU A 76 -15.61 -2.02 -1.61
CA LEU A 76 -16.78 -1.62 -2.38
C LEU A 76 -17.34 -0.26 -1.93
N LEU A 77 -17.48 -0.06 -0.63
CA LEU A 77 -18.01 1.19 -0.07
C LEU A 77 -17.11 2.40 -0.36
N LEU A 78 -15.78 2.21 -0.36
CA LEU A 78 -14.83 3.22 -0.83
C LEU A 78 -15.08 3.56 -2.30
N GLY A 79 -15.26 2.56 -3.17
CA GLY A 79 -15.60 2.77 -4.58
C GLY A 79 -16.89 3.57 -4.78
N LEU A 80 -17.95 3.22 -4.06
CA LEU A 80 -19.23 3.96 -4.10
C LEU A 80 -19.10 5.41 -3.62
N LYS A 81 -18.29 5.66 -2.59
CA LYS A 81 -17.99 7.02 -2.12
C LYS A 81 -17.30 7.85 -3.21
N HIS A 82 -16.34 7.25 -3.93
CA HIS A 82 -15.68 7.90 -5.05
C HIS A 82 -16.62 8.20 -6.21
N ILE A 83 -17.51 7.26 -6.58
CA ILE A 83 -18.53 7.50 -7.61
C ILE A 83 -19.40 8.70 -7.23
N ARG A 84 -19.83 8.80 -5.98
CA ARG A 84 -20.63 9.92 -5.47
C ARG A 84 -19.88 11.26 -5.56
N GLN A 85 -18.60 11.27 -5.19
CA GLN A 85 -17.74 12.45 -5.28
C GLN A 85 -17.54 12.89 -6.75
N ARG A 86 -17.30 11.95 -7.66
CA ARG A 86 -17.19 12.25 -9.09
C ARG A 86 -18.51 12.75 -9.69
N ALA A 87 -19.62 12.13 -9.33
CA ALA A 87 -20.94 12.58 -9.78
C ALA A 87 -21.24 14.02 -9.32
N ALA A 88 -20.92 14.36 -8.07
CA ALA A 88 -21.06 15.71 -7.56
C ALA A 88 -20.15 16.71 -8.30
N ALA A 89 -18.90 16.33 -8.59
CA ALA A 89 -17.95 17.15 -9.34
C ALA A 89 -18.43 17.40 -10.78
N ILE A 90 -18.94 16.37 -11.47
CA ILE A 90 -19.52 16.46 -12.81
C ILE A 90 -20.73 17.40 -12.79
N GLY A 91 -21.64 17.22 -11.83
CA GLY A 91 -22.85 18.06 -11.69
C GLY A 91 -22.55 19.52 -11.37
N ALA A 92 -21.46 19.79 -10.66
CA ALA A 92 -21.02 21.16 -10.35
C ALA A 92 -20.21 21.81 -11.48
N GLY A 93 -20.00 21.16 -12.63
CA GLY A 93 -19.08 21.64 -13.67
C GLY A 93 -17.66 21.82 -13.14
N ALA A 94 -17.28 21.02 -12.12
CA ALA A 94 -16.02 21.18 -11.42
C ALA A 94 -14.85 20.92 -12.37
N LEU A 95 -13.81 21.72 -12.21
CA LEU A 95 -12.53 21.60 -12.90
C LEU A 95 -11.93 20.19 -12.69
N PRO A 96 -11.11 19.72 -13.62
CA PRO A 96 -10.50 18.41 -13.53
C PRO A 96 -9.77 18.25 -12.18
N VAL A 97 -10.05 17.15 -11.50
CA VAL A 97 -9.37 16.74 -10.26
C VAL A 97 -8.37 15.67 -10.64
N LEU A 98 -7.13 15.84 -10.23
CA LEU A 98 -6.11 14.78 -10.33
C LEU A 98 -6.16 13.92 -9.08
N SER A 99 -6.48 12.65 -9.23
CA SER A 99 -6.56 11.70 -8.10
C SER A 99 -5.48 10.64 -8.23
N LEU A 100 -4.68 10.49 -7.18
CA LEU A 100 -3.54 9.57 -7.12
C LEU A 100 -3.67 8.66 -5.92
N ALA A 101 -3.29 7.40 -6.07
CA ALA A 101 -3.07 6.48 -4.97
C ALA A 101 -1.63 5.96 -4.99
N ALA A 102 -0.98 5.94 -3.84
CA ALA A 102 0.38 5.42 -3.73
C ALA A 102 0.58 4.71 -2.39
N ILE A 103 1.52 3.77 -2.33
CA ILE A 103 1.93 3.23 -1.03
C ILE A 103 2.55 4.35 -0.18
N PRO A 104 2.47 4.28 1.17
CA PRO A 104 2.81 5.41 2.04
C PRO A 104 4.17 6.04 1.78
N ALA A 105 5.20 5.24 1.53
CA ALA A 105 6.54 5.75 1.25
C ALA A 105 6.59 6.57 -0.04
N LEU A 106 5.94 6.10 -1.10
CA LEU A 106 5.90 6.80 -2.39
C LEU A 106 4.99 8.03 -2.33
N ALA A 107 3.87 7.95 -1.62
CA ALA A 107 2.96 9.08 -1.42
C ALA A 107 3.64 10.24 -0.68
N ALA A 108 4.45 9.94 0.34
CA ALA A 108 5.12 10.95 1.15
C ALA A 108 6.45 11.44 0.55
N GLY A 109 7.26 10.53 -0.03
CA GLY A 109 8.63 10.86 -0.44
C GLY A 109 8.82 11.05 -1.93
N PHE A 110 7.96 10.51 -2.79
CA PHE A 110 8.18 10.48 -4.24
C PHE A 110 7.18 11.34 -5.02
N VAL A 111 5.89 11.20 -4.73
CA VAL A 111 4.83 11.99 -5.39
C VAL A 111 5.03 13.50 -5.24
N PRO A 112 5.39 14.05 -4.04
CA PRO A 112 5.61 15.48 -3.89
C PRO A 112 6.73 16.03 -4.78
N LEU A 113 7.81 15.27 -4.99
CA LEU A 113 8.91 15.67 -5.88
C LEU A 113 8.43 15.82 -7.33
N ALA A 114 7.64 14.87 -7.81
CA ALA A 114 7.08 14.93 -9.16
C ALA A 114 6.06 16.06 -9.33
N LEU A 115 5.18 16.26 -8.35
CA LEU A 115 4.21 17.36 -8.39
C LEU A 115 4.88 18.74 -8.36
N ALA A 116 5.98 18.88 -7.60
CA ALA A 116 6.75 20.12 -7.55
C ALA A 116 7.50 20.42 -8.87
N ALA A 117 7.78 19.40 -9.67
CA ALA A 117 8.45 19.54 -10.96
C ALA A 117 7.48 19.84 -12.12
N LEU A 118 6.15 19.74 -11.91
CA LEU A 118 5.17 20.05 -12.92
C LEU A 118 4.98 21.56 -13.09
N ASP A 119 4.78 21.98 -14.34
CA ASP A 119 4.35 23.34 -14.64
C ASP A 119 3.02 23.66 -13.96
N ARG A 120 2.93 24.83 -13.36
CA ARG A 120 1.72 25.28 -12.65
C ARG A 120 0.46 25.30 -13.51
N GLU A 121 0.62 25.51 -14.81
CA GLU A 121 -0.48 25.52 -15.79
C GLU A 121 -1.07 24.12 -16.02
N LEU A 122 -0.26 23.06 -15.82
CA LEU A 122 -0.69 21.66 -15.93
C LEU A 122 -1.30 21.13 -14.64
N LEU A 123 -1.07 21.80 -13.51
CA LEU A 123 -1.62 21.38 -12.23
C LEU A 123 -3.10 21.76 -12.16
N PRO A 124 -4.01 20.80 -11.95
CA PRO A 124 -5.41 21.10 -11.73
C PRO A 124 -5.58 21.84 -10.38
N ARG A 125 -6.71 22.55 -10.24
CA ARG A 125 -7.01 23.28 -8.99
C ARG A 125 -7.16 22.38 -7.78
N GLN A 126 -7.44 21.10 -8.01
CA GLN A 126 -7.57 20.12 -6.95
C GLN A 126 -6.76 18.87 -7.27
N ILE A 127 -5.91 18.49 -6.34
CA ILE A 127 -5.12 17.26 -6.39
C ILE A 127 -5.44 16.46 -5.13
N HIS A 128 -5.77 15.20 -5.30
CA HIS A 128 -6.05 14.28 -4.21
C HIS A 128 -5.02 13.13 -4.22
N VAL A 129 -4.21 13.05 -3.16
CA VAL A 129 -3.20 11.99 -2.99
C VAL A 129 -3.62 11.12 -1.82
N GLN A 130 -3.76 9.81 -2.08
CA GLN A 130 -4.13 8.82 -1.07
C GLN A 130 -2.93 7.93 -0.78
N ALA A 131 -2.59 7.77 0.51
CA ALA A 131 -1.63 6.78 0.97
C ALA A 131 -2.38 5.49 1.35
N LEU A 132 -2.18 4.42 0.55
CA LEU A 132 -2.91 3.16 0.67
C LEU A 132 -1.95 1.97 0.66
N SER A 133 -2.44 0.78 1.10
CA SER A 133 -1.68 -0.47 0.85
C SER A 133 -1.57 -0.73 -0.65
N ALA A 134 -0.59 -1.52 -1.07
CA ALA A 134 -0.38 -1.80 -2.49
C ALA A 134 -1.61 -2.48 -3.14
N GLU A 135 -2.28 -3.35 -2.40
CA GLU A 135 -3.52 -4.01 -2.82
C GLU A 135 -4.64 -2.97 -3.05
N ASN A 136 -4.78 -2.01 -2.12
CA ASN A 136 -5.79 -0.97 -2.24
C ASN A 136 -5.45 0.06 -3.32
N VAL A 137 -4.16 0.34 -3.59
CA VAL A 137 -3.75 1.13 -4.77
C VAL A 137 -4.21 0.45 -6.05
N VAL A 138 -3.92 -0.85 -6.20
CA VAL A 138 -4.36 -1.66 -7.34
C VAL A 138 -5.88 -1.60 -7.51
N GLN A 139 -6.63 -1.84 -6.45
CA GLN A 139 -8.09 -1.80 -6.49
C GLN A 139 -8.63 -0.40 -6.84
N SER A 140 -7.99 0.66 -6.35
CA SER A 140 -8.40 2.04 -6.66
C SER A 140 -8.18 2.38 -8.14
N VAL A 141 -7.11 1.88 -8.76
CA VAL A 141 -6.85 2.05 -10.19
C VAL A 141 -7.85 1.23 -11.01
N LEU A 142 -8.08 -0.05 -10.66
CA LEU A 142 -9.06 -0.92 -11.33
C LEU A 142 -10.48 -0.35 -11.28
N ALA A 143 -10.90 0.15 -10.14
CA ALA A 143 -12.18 0.81 -9.95
C ALA A 143 -12.25 2.20 -10.61
N GLN A 144 -11.16 2.66 -11.24
CA GLN A 144 -11.04 4.00 -11.82
C GLN A 144 -11.40 5.14 -10.83
N SER A 145 -11.23 4.88 -9.53
CA SER A 145 -11.44 5.85 -8.46
C SER A 145 -10.26 6.82 -8.33
N VAL A 146 -9.11 6.45 -8.89
CA VAL A 146 -7.95 7.31 -9.09
C VAL A 146 -7.50 7.26 -10.55
N ASP A 147 -6.83 8.31 -10.98
CA ASP A 147 -6.32 8.41 -12.36
C ASP A 147 -4.99 7.67 -12.53
N PHE A 148 -4.22 7.53 -11.44
CA PHE A 148 -2.89 6.95 -11.48
C PHE A 148 -2.52 6.30 -10.14
N GLY A 149 -1.74 5.22 -10.17
CA GLY A 149 -1.33 4.47 -8.98
C GLY A 149 0.17 4.19 -8.91
N LEU A 150 0.75 4.17 -7.71
CA LEU A 150 2.12 3.73 -7.45
C LEU A 150 2.10 2.63 -6.39
N ALA A 151 2.39 1.39 -6.80
CA ALA A 151 2.32 0.22 -5.92
C ALA A 151 3.61 -0.61 -5.96
N SER A 152 3.96 -1.22 -4.82
CA SER A 152 5.07 -2.19 -4.78
C SER A 152 4.66 -3.49 -5.46
N LEU A 153 5.61 -4.16 -6.13
CA LEU A 153 5.40 -5.45 -6.80
C LEU A 153 5.36 -6.61 -5.77
N PRO A 154 4.70 -7.73 -6.09
CA PRO A 154 4.10 -8.07 -7.38
C PRO A 154 2.74 -7.38 -7.62
N VAL A 155 2.47 -7.03 -8.88
CA VAL A 155 1.17 -6.55 -9.36
C VAL A 155 0.93 -7.20 -10.73
N GLN A 156 -0.12 -8.01 -10.84
CA GLN A 156 -0.54 -8.63 -12.09
C GLN A 156 -2.06 -8.60 -12.17
N HIS A 157 -2.59 -7.83 -13.10
CA HIS A 157 -4.03 -7.80 -13.37
C HIS A 157 -4.28 -7.31 -14.79
N PRO A 158 -5.11 -8.00 -15.60
CA PRO A 158 -5.36 -7.64 -17.01
C PRO A 158 -6.04 -6.27 -17.20
N GLY A 159 -6.67 -5.74 -16.17
CA GLY A 159 -7.29 -4.40 -16.17
C GLY A 159 -6.33 -3.25 -15.85
N LEU A 160 -5.02 -3.51 -15.74
CA LEU A 160 -4.01 -2.51 -15.42
C LEU A 160 -2.95 -2.43 -16.51
N ASP A 161 -2.61 -1.21 -16.89
CA ASP A 161 -1.41 -0.92 -17.68
C ASP A 161 -0.28 -0.51 -16.74
N VAL A 162 0.83 -1.25 -16.83
CA VAL A 162 2.08 -0.93 -16.16
C VAL A 162 2.86 0.04 -17.04
N GLN A 163 2.91 1.30 -16.65
CA GLN A 163 3.59 2.35 -17.40
C GLN A 163 5.10 2.17 -17.35
N TRP A 164 5.63 1.83 -16.17
CA TRP A 164 7.03 1.50 -15.92
C TRP A 164 7.19 0.82 -14.56
N VAL A 165 8.33 0.18 -14.38
CA VAL A 165 8.75 -0.41 -13.11
C VAL A 165 10.06 0.25 -12.67
N CYS A 166 10.17 0.55 -11.39
CA CYS A 166 11.40 1.01 -10.77
C CYS A 166 11.93 -0.02 -9.80
N GLU A 167 13.21 -0.31 -9.92
CA GLU A 167 14.00 -1.07 -8.97
C GLU A 167 14.93 -0.15 -8.21
N VAL A 168 14.96 -0.24 -6.88
CA VAL A 168 15.87 0.55 -6.06
C VAL A 168 16.44 -0.30 -4.92
N PRO A 169 17.76 -0.26 -4.62
CA PRO A 169 18.33 -1.05 -3.55
C PRO A 169 17.88 -0.55 -2.17
N CYS A 170 17.47 -1.45 -1.30
CA CYS A 170 17.16 -1.14 0.09
C CYS A 170 18.37 -0.66 0.87
N VAL A 171 18.08 0.03 1.95
CA VAL A 171 19.07 0.60 2.88
C VAL A 171 18.80 0.14 4.31
N ALA A 172 19.84 0.16 5.14
CA ALA A 172 19.71 0.02 6.57
C ALA A 172 19.54 1.39 7.22
N CYS A 173 18.50 1.53 8.08
CA CYS A 173 18.27 2.70 8.91
C CYS A 173 18.46 2.33 10.38
N LEU A 174 19.24 3.12 11.10
CA LEU A 174 19.59 2.90 12.48
C LEU A 174 19.77 4.23 13.21
N ALA A 175 19.65 4.20 14.54
CA ALA A 175 19.90 5.38 15.36
C ALA A 175 21.31 5.90 15.16
N ILE A 176 21.49 7.21 15.25
CA ILE A 176 22.80 7.87 15.01
C ILE A 176 23.88 7.45 16.02
N ASP A 177 23.46 7.05 17.22
CA ASP A 177 24.31 6.58 18.31
C ASP A 177 24.55 5.06 18.29
N ASP A 178 23.89 4.31 17.36
CA ASP A 178 24.20 2.88 17.18
C ASP A 178 25.67 2.69 16.78
N PRO A 179 26.39 1.73 17.38
CA PRO A 179 27.81 1.47 17.04
C PRO A 179 28.05 1.26 15.53
N LEU A 180 27.08 0.69 14.80
CA LEU A 180 27.15 0.44 13.38
C LEU A 180 26.94 1.73 12.55
N ALA A 181 26.40 2.79 13.13
CA ALA A 181 26.18 4.07 12.45
C ALA A 181 27.48 4.70 11.90
N LYS A 182 28.62 4.39 12.50
CA LYS A 182 29.95 4.87 12.05
C LYS A 182 30.44 4.18 10.77
N ARG A 183 29.85 3.07 10.37
CA ARG A 183 30.22 2.34 9.15
C ARG A 183 29.60 3.00 7.93
N LYS A 184 30.30 2.98 6.81
CA LYS A 184 29.75 3.43 5.51
C LYS A 184 28.83 2.42 4.87
N VAL A 185 29.05 1.12 5.12
CA VAL A 185 28.29 0.00 4.61
C VAL A 185 28.02 -0.95 5.78
N ILE A 186 26.77 -1.41 5.90
CA ILE A 186 26.36 -2.43 6.86
C ILE A 186 26.39 -3.77 6.15
N ARG A 187 27.15 -4.73 6.70
CA ARG A 187 27.14 -6.10 6.21
C ARG A 187 25.93 -6.81 6.80
N LEU A 188 25.28 -7.69 6.01
CA LEU A 188 24.17 -8.50 6.54
C LEU A 188 24.58 -9.25 7.81
N LYS A 189 25.80 -9.77 7.86
CA LYS A 189 26.35 -10.44 9.06
C LYS A 189 26.40 -9.56 10.31
N ASP A 190 26.41 -8.25 10.17
CA ASP A 190 26.36 -7.32 11.31
C ASP A 190 24.95 -7.27 11.96
N LEU A 191 23.94 -7.89 11.33
CA LEU A 191 22.57 -8.01 11.82
C LEU A 191 22.35 -9.29 12.62
N ASP A 192 23.33 -10.21 12.65
CA ASP A 192 23.22 -11.45 13.41
C ASP A 192 23.03 -11.17 14.90
N GLY A 193 22.04 -11.83 15.51
CA GLY A 193 21.66 -11.58 16.89
C GLY A 193 21.12 -10.18 17.21
N ARG A 194 20.89 -9.32 16.19
CA ARG A 194 20.30 -7.99 16.35
C ARG A 194 18.78 -8.02 16.12
N ARG A 195 18.06 -7.05 16.67
CA ARG A 195 16.63 -6.87 16.36
C ARG A 195 16.45 -6.24 14.99
N LEU A 196 15.68 -6.90 14.14
CA LEU A 196 15.33 -6.44 12.78
C LEU A 196 13.97 -5.74 12.79
N LEU A 197 13.90 -4.58 12.13
CA LEU A 197 12.66 -3.88 11.82
C LEU A 197 12.38 -4.05 10.32
N THR A 198 11.23 -4.65 9.96
CA THR A 198 10.94 -5.00 8.57
C THR A 198 9.47 -4.77 8.21
N MET A 199 9.14 -5.00 6.93
CA MET A 199 7.77 -4.86 6.47
C MET A 199 6.91 -6.06 6.84
N ALA A 200 5.62 -5.82 7.13
CA ALA A 200 4.72 -6.88 7.58
C ALA A 200 4.28 -7.82 6.47
N ASN A 201 4.11 -7.31 5.22
CA ASN A 201 3.63 -8.13 4.11
C ASN A 201 4.71 -9.14 3.68
N PRO A 202 4.47 -10.46 3.84
CA PRO A 202 5.46 -11.50 3.58
C PRO A 202 5.72 -11.75 2.09
N TYR A 203 4.85 -11.24 1.20
CA TYR A 203 4.93 -11.52 -0.25
C TYR A 203 5.66 -10.44 -1.06
N ARG A 204 6.21 -9.41 -0.38
CA ARG A 204 6.85 -8.26 -1.02
C ARG A 204 8.29 -8.07 -0.52
N LEU A 205 8.66 -6.88 -0.08
CA LEU A 205 10.01 -6.58 0.40
C LEU A 205 10.48 -7.53 1.50
N ARG A 206 9.61 -7.91 2.44
CA ARG A 206 9.96 -8.79 3.54
C ARG A 206 10.57 -10.11 3.06
N ARG A 207 9.95 -10.77 2.06
CA ARG A 207 10.47 -12.03 1.49
C ARG A 207 11.91 -11.88 0.97
N ARG A 208 12.21 -10.76 0.28
CA ARG A 208 13.57 -10.50 -0.23
C ARG A 208 14.57 -10.27 0.88
N VAL A 209 14.16 -9.58 1.95
CA VAL A 209 14.99 -9.39 3.14
C VAL A 209 15.27 -10.73 3.81
N GLU A 210 14.24 -11.53 4.07
CA GLU A 210 14.37 -12.85 4.70
C GLU A 210 15.27 -13.78 3.87
N ALA A 211 15.07 -13.86 2.56
CA ALA A 211 15.92 -14.65 1.66
C ALA A 211 17.38 -14.17 1.64
N ALA A 212 17.63 -12.87 1.74
CA ALA A 212 18.99 -12.34 1.81
C ALA A 212 19.67 -12.69 3.15
N LEU A 213 18.95 -12.62 4.26
CA LEU A 213 19.46 -13.02 5.58
C LEU A 213 19.76 -14.51 5.65
N GLU A 214 18.86 -15.34 5.12
CA GLU A 214 19.03 -16.80 5.06
C GLU A 214 20.27 -17.19 4.27
N ARG A 215 20.45 -16.63 3.06
CA ARG A 215 21.67 -16.86 2.24
C ARG A 215 22.94 -16.41 2.94
N ALA A 216 22.88 -15.39 3.78
CA ALA A 216 24.02 -14.91 4.56
C ALA A 216 24.23 -15.72 5.86
N GLY A 217 23.34 -16.64 6.20
CA GLY A 217 23.36 -17.38 7.46
C GLY A 217 23.17 -16.48 8.69
N VAL A 218 22.29 -15.46 8.58
CA VAL A 218 22.04 -14.44 9.61
C VAL A 218 20.69 -14.71 10.26
N ILE A 219 20.68 -14.79 11.58
CA ILE A 219 19.47 -15.02 12.37
C ILE A 219 19.26 -13.80 13.28
N PRO A 220 18.27 -12.93 12.99
CA PRO A 220 17.90 -11.86 13.89
C PRO A 220 17.44 -12.39 15.24
N ALA A 221 17.83 -11.74 16.36
CA ALA A 221 17.35 -12.12 17.69
C ALA A 221 15.84 -11.93 17.84
N GLU A 222 15.32 -10.87 17.24
CA GLU A 222 13.91 -10.51 17.26
C GLU A 222 13.52 -9.80 15.97
N VAL A 223 12.26 -9.91 15.57
CA VAL A 223 11.71 -9.22 14.39
C VAL A 223 10.49 -8.40 14.80
N ILE A 224 10.53 -7.11 14.53
CA ILE A 224 9.35 -6.23 14.61
C ILE A 224 8.93 -5.90 13.17
N SER A 225 7.66 -6.13 12.85
CA SER A 225 7.12 -5.85 11.52
C SER A 225 6.08 -4.73 11.55
N THR A 226 6.07 -3.92 10.49
CA THR A 226 5.13 -2.81 10.31
C THR A 226 4.70 -2.72 8.84
N ASN A 227 3.57 -2.09 8.58
CA ASN A 227 3.07 -1.87 7.22
C ASN A 227 3.55 -0.54 6.57
N ALA A 228 4.38 0.23 7.27
CA ALA A 228 4.88 1.52 6.78
C ALA A 228 6.36 1.71 7.12
N SER A 229 7.18 2.03 6.11
CA SER A 229 8.62 2.27 6.26
C SER A 229 8.92 3.40 7.22
N LEU A 230 8.10 4.46 7.23
CA LEU A 230 8.25 5.56 8.18
C LEU A 230 8.16 5.08 9.62
N THR A 231 7.27 4.14 9.92
CA THR A 231 7.16 3.55 11.25
C THR A 231 8.41 2.75 11.61
N ALA A 232 8.96 1.96 10.67
CA ALA A 232 10.22 1.25 10.89
C ALA A 232 11.40 2.22 11.16
N ILE A 233 11.48 3.31 10.39
CA ILE A 233 12.49 4.36 10.56
C ILE A 233 12.32 5.06 11.93
N ALA A 234 11.08 5.36 12.33
CA ALA A 234 10.79 5.97 13.63
C ALA A 234 11.16 5.03 14.80
N MET A 235 10.93 3.72 14.67
CA MET A 235 11.39 2.73 15.65
C MET A 235 12.92 2.63 15.69
N ALA A 236 13.60 2.70 14.54
CA ALA A 236 15.06 2.72 14.48
C ALA A 236 15.62 3.96 15.22
N LYS A 237 15.00 5.14 15.06
CA LYS A 237 15.34 6.34 15.83
C LYS A 237 15.31 6.12 17.34
N GLN A 238 14.39 5.30 17.83
CA GLN A 238 14.27 4.96 19.25
C GLN A 238 15.17 3.78 19.67
N SER A 239 16.15 3.43 18.84
CA SER A 239 17.09 2.32 19.11
C SER A 239 16.40 0.97 19.30
N LEU A 240 15.18 0.78 18.76
CA LEU A 240 14.44 -0.49 18.88
C LEU A 240 14.97 -1.58 17.96
N GLY A 241 15.86 -1.26 17.02
CA GLY A 241 16.48 -2.20 16.10
C GLY A 241 17.00 -1.52 14.85
N ILE A 242 17.42 -2.32 13.87
CA ILE A 242 17.91 -1.87 12.57
C ILE A 242 16.79 -2.11 11.54
N ALA A 243 16.39 -1.06 10.81
CA ALA A 243 15.37 -1.17 9.79
C ALA A 243 16.00 -1.42 8.41
N ILE A 244 15.47 -2.41 7.67
CA ILE A 244 15.77 -2.58 6.24
C ILE A 244 14.53 -2.11 5.47
N VAL A 245 14.68 -1.01 4.73
CA VAL A 245 13.59 -0.32 4.02
C VAL A 245 14.07 0.20 2.65
N GLU A 246 13.12 0.55 1.80
CA GLU A 246 13.41 1.29 0.58
C GLU A 246 13.95 2.69 0.89
N PRO A 247 14.82 3.26 0.04
CA PRO A 247 15.48 4.55 0.32
C PRO A 247 14.62 5.78 0.05
N VAL A 248 13.38 5.63 -0.42
CA VAL A 248 12.54 6.74 -0.89
C VAL A 248 12.35 7.81 0.19
N LEU A 249 11.92 7.40 1.38
CA LEU A 249 11.72 8.35 2.48
C LEU A 249 13.04 8.92 2.99
N THR A 250 14.06 8.09 3.13
CA THR A 250 15.34 8.55 3.68
C THR A 250 16.09 9.51 2.76
N SER A 251 15.79 9.46 1.46
CA SER A 251 16.37 10.38 0.47
C SER A 251 15.60 11.71 0.38
N SER A 252 14.27 11.68 0.55
CA SER A 252 13.42 12.86 0.35
C SER A 252 12.99 13.53 1.67
N LEU A 253 12.89 12.77 2.75
CA LEU A 253 12.47 13.22 4.08
C LEU A 253 13.40 12.64 5.15
N PRO A 254 14.65 13.12 5.24
CA PRO A 254 15.59 12.64 6.24
C PRO A 254 15.05 12.86 7.65
N VAL A 255 15.20 11.84 8.51
CA VAL A 255 14.74 11.87 9.90
C VAL A 255 15.91 12.16 10.82
N ASP A 256 15.86 13.26 11.54
CA ASP A 256 16.90 13.62 12.50
C ASP A 256 17.10 12.51 13.55
N GLY A 257 18.37 12.21 13.86
CA GLY A 257 18.74 11.14 14.77
C GLY A 257 18.74 9.74 14.14
N VAL A 258 18.49 9.63 12.84
CA VAL A 258 18.61 8.38 12.07
C VAL A 258 19.70 8.52 11.02
N VAL A 259 20.53 7.51 10.89
CA VAL A 259 21.48 7.40 9.78
C VAL A 259 21.04 6.31 8.81
N THR A 260 21.22 6.59 7.53
CA THR A 260 20.96 5.65 6.44
C THR A 260 22.29 5.11 5.93
N ARG A 261 22.40 3.80 5.77
CA ARG A 261 23.60 3.12 5.28
C ARG A 261 23.27 2.12 4.19
N ARG A 262 24.16 1.98 3.24
CA ARG A 262 24.06 0.94 2.21
C ARG A 262 24.30 -0.42 2.85
N LEU A 263 23.66 -1.45 2.29
CA LEU A 263 23.98 -2.83 2.60
C LEU A 263 25.12 -3.32 1.70
N ASP A 264 25.87 -4.34 2.15
CA ASP A 264 26.92 -5.00 1.34
C ASP A 264 26.35 -5.90 0.25
N VAL A 265 25.04 -6.15 0.28
CA VAL A 265 24.28 -6.87 -0.73
C VAL A 265 23.16 -5.98 -1.29
N SER A 266 22.75 -6.24 -2.52
CA SER A 266 21.58 -5.57 -3.10
C SER A 266 20.33 -6.35 -2.74
N ILE A 267 19.42 -5.70 -1.99
CA ILE A 267 18.06 -6.19 -1.75
C ILE A 267 17.13 -5.27 -2.53
N PRO A 268 16.57 -5.70 -3.67
CA PRO A 268 15.79 -4.83 -4.52
C PRO A 268 14.41 -4.56 -3.92
N PHE A 269 14.02 -3.29 -3.89
CA PHE A 269 12.64 -2.89 -3.74
C PHE A 269 12.09 -2.53 -5.11
N LEU A 270 10.97 -3.12 -5.48
CA LEU A 270 10.33 -2.94 -6.78
C LEU A 270 8.98 -2.27 -6.62
N PHE A 271 8.72 -1.24 -7.42
CA PHE A 271 7.41 -0.62 -7.51
C PHE A 271 7.08 -0.24 -8.95
N ALA A 272 5.79 -0.14 -9.24
CA ALA A 272 5.28 0.16 -10.58
C ALA A 272 4.37 1.38 -10.56
N ALA A 273 4.37 2.09 -11.68
CA ALA A 273 3.37 3.07 -12.02
C ALA A 273 2.25 2.41 -12.81
N LEU A 274 1.02 2.64 -12.38
CA LEU A 274 -0.17 1.93 -12.83
C LEU A 274 -1.23 2.90 -13.33
N SER A 275 -1.87 2.55 -14.45
CA SER A 275 -3.08 3.20 -14.95
C SER A 275 -4.14 2.16 -15.34
N PRO A 276 -5.43 2.54 -15.46
CA PRO A 276 -6.44 1.63 -15.98
C PRO A 276 -6.15 1.26 -17.44
N THR A 277 -6.27 -0.02 -17.79
CA THR A 277 -6.14 -0.47 -19.20
C THR A 277 -7.20 0.16 -20.10
N GLY A 278 -6.79 0.47 -21.34
CA GLY A 278 -7.69 0.97 -22.37
C GLY A 278 -8.13 2.43 -22.19
N ARG A 279 -7.53 3.15 -21.25
CA ARG A 279 -7.75 4.59 -21.05
C ARG A 279 -6.49 5.37 -21.40
N GLU A 280 -6.58 6.27 -22.36
CA GLU A 280 -5.51 7.23 -22.64
C GLU A 280 -5.25 8.12 -21.41
N LEU A 281 -3.98 8.36 -21.11
CA LEU A 281 -3.59 9.27 -20.06
C LEU A 281 -4.00 10.70 -20.47
N THR A 282 -4.68 11.40 -19.59
CA THR A 282 -4.93 12.83 -19.80
C THR A 282 -3.59 13.59 -19.84
N PRO A 283 -3.51 14.77 -20.50
CA PRO A 283 -2.27 15.54 -20.57
C PRO A 283 -1.62 15.77 -19.17
N THR A 284 -2.43 16.02 -18.16
CA THR A 284 -1.97 16.19 -16.77
C THR A 284 -1.38 14.90 -16.20
N VAL A 285 -2.04 13.76 -16.43
CA VAL A 285 -1.55 12.45 -15.94
C VAL A 285 -0.29 12.02 -16.69
N ALA A 286 -0.23 12.29 -18.01
CA ALA A 286 0.98 12.04 -18.81
C ALA A 286 2.16 12.86 -18.32
N ALA A 287 1.98 14.16 -18.09
CA ALA A 287 3.01 15.04 -17.55
C ALA A 287 3.47 14.58 -16.14
N LEU A 288 2.53 14.17 -15.28
CA LEU A 288 2.86 13.59 -13.98
C LEU A 288 3.66 12.29 -14.11
N ASN A 289 3.26 11.39 -15.02
CA ASN A 289 3.97 10.16 -15.29
C ASN A 289 5.43 10.42 -15.70
N ASP A 290 5.64 11.41 -16.58
CA ASP A 290 6.99 11.80 -17.02
C ASP A 290 7.79 12.45 -15.88
N ALA A 291 7.17 13.29 -15.07
CA ALA A 291 7.80 13.89 -13.90
C ALA A 291 8.19 12.81 -12.85
N LEU A 292 7.35 11.81 -12.63
CA LEU A 292 7.66 10.66 -11.77
C LEU A 292 8.84 9.86 -12.35
N ARG A 293 8.86 9.59 -13.66
CA ARG A 293 10.00 8.91 -14.31
C ARG A 293 11.30 9.69 -14.15
N ALA A 294 11.24 11.00 -14.33
CA ALA A 294 12.42 11.86 -14.12
C ALA A 294 12.88 11.84 -12.66
N ALA A 295 11.95 11.86 -11.69
CA ALA A 295 12.27 11.80 -10.27
C ALA A 295 12.94 10.48 -9.84
N VAL A 296 12.76 9.37 -10.59
CA VAL A 296 13.50 8.11 -10.35
C VAL A 296 15.02 8.35 -10.38
N THR A 297 15.51 9.21 -11.26
CA THR A 297 16.95 9.49 -11.40
C THR A 297 17.56 10.13 -10.15
N LEU A 298 16.74 10.73 -9.27
CA LEU A 298 17.16 11.32 -8.02
C LEU A 298 17.41 10.28 -6.90
N MET A 299 16.94 9.04 -7.10
CA MET A 299 17.11 7.97 -6.13
C MET A 299 18.43 7.20 -6.40
N PRO A 300 19.35 7.14 -5.42
CA PRO A 300 20.64 6.47 -5.60
C PRO A 300 20.49 4.98 -5.93
N GLY A 301 21.05 4.55 -7.06
CA GLY A 301 21.05 3.17 -7.51
C GLY A 301 19.73 2.71 -8.11
N ALA A 302 18.78 3.61 -8.34
CA ALA A 302 17.52 3.27 -8.98
C ALA A 302 17.73 2.88 -10.46
N ARG A 303 16.96 1.91 -10.92
CA ARG A 303 16.88 1.45 -12.31
C ARG A 303 15.45 1.51 -12.78
N LEU A 304 15.23 2.05 -13.97
CA LEU A 304 13.93 2.13 -14.60
C LEU A 304 13.83 1.05 -15.68
N HIS A 305 12.75 0.27 -15.63
CA HIS A 305 12.41 -0.76 -16.58
C HIS A 305 11.14 -0.36 -17.34
N SER A 306 11.13 -0.57 -18.67
CA SER A 306 10.02 -0.17 -19.52
C SER A 306 8.92 -1.22 -19.53
N GLY A 307 7.70 -0.85 -19.11
CA GLY A 307 6.46 -1.58 -19.32
C GLY A 307 6.35 -2.95 -18.65
N ALA A 308 5.24 -3.64 -18.96
CA ALA A 308 4.91 -4.96 -18.42
C ALA A 308 5.87 -6.08 -18.85
N ALA A 309 6.65 -5.90 -19.92
CA ALA A 309 7.60 -6.89 -20.40
C ALA A 309 8.74 -7.21 -19.39
N ALA A 310 9.04 -6.25 -18.50
CA ALA A 310 10.02 -6.44 -17.44
C ALA A 310 9.48 -7.22 -16.21
N LEU A 311 8.16 -7.37 -16.07
CA LEU A 311 7.54 -8.02 -14.91
C LEU A 311 7.90 -9.51 -14.76
N PRO A 312 7.93 -10.34 -15.81
CA PRO A 312 8.30 -11.75 -15.69
C PRO A 312 9.76 -11.95 -15.24
N GLU A 313 10.69 -11.17 -15.79
CA GLU A 313 12.12 -11.27 -15.44
C GLU A 313 12.37 -10.82 -14.00
N LEU A 314 11.73 -9.72 -13.57
CA LEU A 314 11.82 -9.19 -12.21
C LEU A 314 11.04 -10.04 -11.17
N ALA A 315 10.05 -10.83 -11.63
CA ALA A 315 9.34 -11.81 -10.81
C ALA A 315 10.12 -13.14 -10.75
N SER A 316 10.76 -13.56 -11.85
CA SER A 316 11.54 -14.81 -11.93
C SER A 316 12.81 -14.74 -11.09
N ASP A 317 13.45 -13.58 -10.95
CA ASP A 317 14.52 -13.40 -9.96
C ASP A 317 14.03 -13.68 -8.51
N ALA A 318 12.71 -13.59 -8.27
CA ALA A 318 12.10 -14.05 -7.03
C ALA A 318 11.81 -15.56 -7.03
N ASP A 319 11.52 -16.16 -8.20
CA ASP A 319 11.17 -17.58 -8.40
C ASP A 319 12.39 -18.47 -8.73
N GLU A 320 13.47 -17.93 -9.28
CA GLU A 320 14.76 -18.66 -9.39
C GLU A 320 15.36 -18.97 -8.01
N LEU A 321 14.96 -18.23 -7.00
CA LEU A 321 15.25 -18.54 -5.61
C LEU A 321 14.50 -19.79 -5.11
N GLU A 322 13.38 -20.18 -5.72
CA GLU A 322 12.66 -21.42 -5.41
C GLU A 322 13.20 -22.64 -6.16
N ARG A 323 13.80 -22.45 -7.35
CA ARG A 323 14.30 -23.58 -8.19
C ARG A 323 15.73 -24.03 -7.88
N ALA A 324 16.46 -23.27 -7.06
CA ALA A 324 17.76 -23.67 -6.58
C ALA A 324 17.70 -24.59 -5.35
N GLU A 325 16.51 -24.87 -4.83
CA GLU A 325 16.29 -25.76 -3.66
C GLU A 325 15.61 -27.09 -4.00
N THR A 326 15.47 -27.46 -5.31
CA THR A 326 15.09 -28.81 -5.75
C THR A 326 16.25 -29.48 -6.46
#